data_518950eb09eab8595cc1a56077a1e998
#
_entry.id   518950eb09eab8595cc1a56077a1e998
#
_cell.length_a   1.000
_cell.length_b   1.000
_cell.length_c   1.000
_cell.angle_alpha   90.00
_cell.angle_beta   90.00
_cell.angle_gamma   90.00
#
_symmetry.space_group_name_H-M   'P 1'
#
loop_
_entity.id
_entity.type
_entity.pdbx_description
1 polymer ?
#
loop_
_entity_poly.entity_id
_entity_poly.type
_entity_poly.pdbx_seq_one_letter_code
_entity_poly.pdbx_strand_id
1 'polypeptide(L)'
;KEKGYQNKSVSTQADALIQDASCTTQAAIIDLLMAGAMIGEGTSYPNLKHTDELTTEEYGVGCRKGSDLASYINQVFADSYKDGSMEKIAETYGVQEALVEQKDATFEQSPKDSDVDYIKGRGKLVVGVTDFEPMDYKDKDGNWIGFDADMAKLVGEKLGVEVDFVEIDWDNKVMELNSKNIDVVWNGMTLTSEVTSAMECTNAYCNNAQVVVVPEGK
;
A
#
# COMPACT_ATOMS: atom_id res chain seq x y z
N LYS A 1 -19.28 -3.14 -16.41
CA LYS A 1 -20.40 -2.59 -17.26
C LYS A 1 -20.79 -3.55 -18.38
N GLU A 2 -19.86 -4.33 -18.94
CA GLU A 2 -20.16 -5.22 -20.09
C GLU A 2 -21.15 -6.36 -19.81
N LYS A 3 -21.33 -6.75 -18.54
CA LYS A 3 -22.28 -7.84 -18.14
C LYS A 3 -23.62 -7.33 -17.59
N GLY A 4 -23.96 -6.06 -17.74
CA GLY A 4 -25.26 -5.50 -17.33
C GLY A 4 -25.40 -5.24 -15.82
N TYR A 5 -24.37 -5.36 -15.03
CA TYR A 5 -24.39 -5.00 -13.61
C TYR A 5 -24.39 -3.49 -13.41
N GLN A 6 -25.14 -3.02 -12.42
CA GLN A 6 -25.07 -1.65 -11.96
C GLN A 6 -23.85 -1.49 -11.05
N ASN A 7 -23.01 -0.49 -11.32
CA ASN A 7 -21.80 -0.22 -10.54
C ASN A 7 -21.98 1.05 -9.73
N LYS A 8 -21.53 1.02 -8.48
CA LYS A 8 -21.44 2.14 -7.57
C LYS A 8 -19.98 2.30 -7.17
N SER A 9 -19.38 3.43 -7.54
CA SER A 9 -18.04 3.78 -7.08
C SER A 9 -18.11 4.37 -5.66
N VAL A 10 -17.09 4.09 -4.88
CA VAL A 10 -16.88 4.58 -3.51
C VAL A 10 -15.48 5.17 -3.38
N SER A 11 -15.25 5.95 -2.35
CA SER A 11 -13.98 6.66 -2.15
C SER A 11 -12.87 5.72 -1.64
N THR A 12 -13.23 4.73 -0.83
CA THR A 12 -12.28 3.77 -0.26
C THR A 12 -12.82 2.33 -0.36
N GLN A 13 -11.94 1.35 -0.28
CA GLN A 13 -12.34 -0.06 -0.23
C GLN A 13 -13.09 -0.39 1.07
N ALA A 14 -12.75 0.26 2.18
CA ALA A 14 -13.49 0.14 3.44
C ALA A 14 -14.96 0.58 3.28
N ASP A 15 -15.22 1.67 2.52
CA ASP A 15 -16.59 2.09 2.20
C ASP A 15 -17.35 1.03 1.39
N ALA A 16 -16.65 0.30 0.50
CA ALA A 16 -17.27 -0.80 -0.26
C ALA A 16 -17.72 -1.93 0.67
N LEU A 17 -16.90 -2.31 1.66
CA LEU A 17 -17.25 -3.33 2.66
C LEU A 17 -18.42 -2.90 3.54
N ILE A 18 -18.46 -1.63 3.98
CA ILE A 18 -19.58 -1.09 4.76
C ILE A 18 -20.90 -1.21 3.99
N GLN A 19 -20.88 -0.89 2.69
CA GLN A 19 -22.09 -0.96 1.86
C GLN A 19 -22.54 -2.38 1.59
N ASP A 20 -21.61 -3.32 1.43
CA ASP A 20 -21.95 -4.74 1.26
C ASP A 20 -22.47 -5.35 2.57
N ALA A 21 -21.82 -5.10 3.68
CA ALA A 21 -22.24 -5.55 5.01
C ALA A 21 -23.63 -5.00 5.41
N SER A 22 -23.96 -3.76 4.99
CA SER A 22 -25.28 -3.14 5.22
C SER A 22 -26.34 -3.54 4.18
N CYS A 23 -26.03 -4.48 3.27
CA CYS A 23 -26.88 -4.90 2.16
C CYS A 23 -27.32 -3.75 1.23
N THR A 24 -26.56 -2.66 1.19
CA THR A 24 -26.79 -1.55 0.24
C THR A 24 -26.30 -1.91 -1.16
N THR A 25 -25.29 -2.77 -1.24
CA THR A 25 -24.82 -3.43 -2.46
C THR A 25 -25.01 -4.94 -2.37
N GLN A 26 -24.84 -5.65 -3.47
CA GLN A 26 -24.98 -7.12 -3.53
C GLN A 26 -23.63 -7.82 -3.54
N ALA A 27 -22.57 -7.08 -3.86
CA ALA A 27 -21.20 -7.51 -3.87
C ALA A 27 -20.28 -6.29 -3.84
N ALA A 28 -19.10 -6.46 -3.28
CA ALA A 28 -17.99 -5.51 -3.35
C ALA A 28 -16.81 -6.13 -4.10
N ILE A 29 -15.96 -5.29 -4.70
CA ILE A 29 -14.67 -5.69 -5.26
C ILE A 29 -13.62 -4.95 -4.46
N ILE A 30 -12.72 -5.70 -3.82
CA ILE A 30 -11.66 -5.19 -2.97
C ILE A 30 -10.39 -6.02 -3.14
N ASP A 31 -9.31 -5.56 -2.54
CA ASP A 31 -8.05 -6.28 -2.50
C ASP A 31 -8.12 -7.51 -1.60
N LEU A 32 -7.50 -8.60 -2.04
CA LEU A 32 -7.44 -9.87 -1.30
C LEU A 32 -6.82 -9.70 0.09
N LEU A 33 -5.77 -8.89 0.21
CA LEU A 33 -5.11 -8.66 1.50
C LEU A 33 -6.04 -7.93 2.48
N MET A 34 -6.82 -6.95 2.02
CA MET A 34 -7.86 -6.32 2.84
C MET A 34 -8.96 -7.32 3.19
N ALA A 35 -9.41 -8.13 2.24
CA ALA A 35 -10.40 -9.16 2.50
C ALA A 35 -9.91 -10.11 3.62
N GLY A 36 -8.67 -10.59 3.54
CA GLY A 36 -8.07 -11.48 4.54
C GLY A 36 -8.01 -10.88 5.95
N ALA A 37 -7.84 -9.56 6.06
CA ALA A 37 -7.79 -8.86 7.35
C ALA A 37 -9.18 -8.52 7.91
N MET A 38 -10.17 -8.23 7.07
CA MET A 38 -11.41 -7.57 7.49
C MET A 38 -12.65 -8.45 7.42
N ILE A 39 -12.66 -9.57 6.67
CA ILE A 39 -13.84 -10.41 6.49
C ILE A 39 -13.64 -11.82 7.05
N GLY A 40 -14.76 -12.46 7.46
CA GLY A 40 -14.76 -13.80 8.04
C GLY A 40 -14.80 -13.82 9.57
N GLU A 41 -14.89 -15.01 10.12
CA GLU A 41 -15.05 -15.22 11.56
C GLU A 41 -13.92 -14.55 12.37
N GLY A 42 -14.27 -13.77 13.38
CA GLY A 42 -13.32 -13.06 14.25
C GLY A 42 -12.82 -11.71 13.74
N THR A 43 -13.31 -11.26 12.59
CA THR A 43 -12.95 -9.97 11.99
C THR A 43 -14.06 -8.92 12.11
N SER A 44 -13.84 -7.73 11.54
CA SER A 44 -14.81 -6.63 11.55
C SER A 44 -16.11 -6.97 10.77
N TYR A 45 -16.02 -7.85 9.76
CA TYR A 45 -17.16 -8.25 8.93
C TYR A 45 -17.32 -9.78 8.89
N PRO A 46 -17.77 -10.40 10.00
CA PRO A 46 -17.80 -11.87 10.15
C PRO A 46 -18.80 -12.55 9.21
N ASN A 47 -19.77 -11.82 8.68
CA ASN A 47 -20.82 -12.36 7.80
C ASN A 47 -20.53 -12.15 6.29
N LEU A 48 -19.33 -11.71 5.96
CA LEU A 48 -18.87 -11.58 4.57
C LEU A 48 -17.89 -12.70 4.22
N LYS A 49 -17.85 -13.05 2.96
CA LYS A 49 -16.86 -13.97 2.37
C LYS A 49 -16.39 -13.46 1.02
N HIS A 50 -15.19 -13.78 0.62
CA HIS A 50 -14.75 -13.60 -0.76
C HIS A 50 -14.97 -14.87 -1.58
N THR A 51 -15.15 -14.72 -2.88
CA THR A 51 -15.44 -15.82 -3.81
C THR A 51 -14.38 -15.90 -4.91
N ASP A 52 -14.50 -15.06 -5.94
CA ASP A 52 -13.69 -15.15 -7.14
C ASP A 52 -12.52 -14.18 -7.08
N GLU A 53 -11.33 -14.64 -7.49
CA GLU A 53 -10.20 -13.77 -7.80
C GLU A 53 -10.32 -13.29 -9.24
N LEU A 54 -10.30 -11.98 -9.44
CA LEU A 54 -10.52 -11.36 -10.75
C LEU A 54 -9.20 -11.07 -11.48
N THR A 55 -8.18 -10.66 -10.73
CA THR A 55 -6.86 -10.26 -11.25
C THR A 55 -5.78 -10.67 -10.27
N THR A 56 -4.54 -10.82 -10.77
CA THR A 56 -3.34 -10.88 -9.93
C THR A 56 -2.61 -9.57 -10.09
N GLU A 57 -2.16 -9.00 -9.00
CA GLU A 57 -1.54 -7.69 -8.89
C GLU A 57 -0.26 -7.74 -8.07
N GLU A 58 0.59 -6.75 -8.24
CA GLU A 58 1.80 -6.56 -7.44
C GLU A 58 1.79 -5.15 -6.86
N TYR A 59 2.11 -5.02 -5.56
CA TYR A 59 2.25 -3.73 -4.89
C TYR A 59 3.67 -3.21 -4.95
N GLY A 60 3.80 -1.91 -5.17
CA GLY A 60 5.05 -1.16 -5.11
C GLY A 60 4.86 0.22 -4.50
N VAL A 61 5.96 0.88 -4.21
CA VAL A 61 5.99 2.26 -3.69
C VAL A 61 6.21 3.23 -4.85
N GLY A 62 5.43 4.29 -4.89
CA GLY A 62 5.56 5.35 -5.90
C GLY A 62 6.32 6.56 -5.37
N CYS A 63 7.37 6.96 -6.07
CA CYS A 63 8.13 8.18 -5.85
C CYS A 63 7.93 9.16 -7.00
N ARG A 64 8.39 10.40 -6.84
CA ARG A 64 8.44 11.35 -7.98
C ARG A 64 9.19 10.75 -9.16
N LYS A 65 8.75 11.03 -10.36
CA LYS A 65 9.41 10.53 -11.56
C LYS A 65 10.88 10.97 -11.61
N GLY A 66 11.79 10.00 -11.80
CA GLY A 66 13.23 10.20 -11.80
C GLY A 66 13.86 10.37 -10.39
N SER A 67 13.10 10.11 -9.33
CA SER A 67 13.60 10.16 -7.95
C SER A 67 14.54 8.98 -7.66
N ASP A 68 15.65 9.25 -6.99
CA ASP A 68 16.57 8.24 -6.47
C ASP A 68 16.06 7.54 -5.20
N LEU A 69 14.96 8.02 -4.62
CA LEU A 69 14.35 7.44 -3.43
C LEU A 69 13.83 6.01 -3.70
N ALA A 70 13.32 5.72 -4.89
CA ALA A 70 12.89 4.37 -5.26
C ALA A 70 14.05 3.36 -5.20
N SER A 71 15.23 3.76 -5.70
CA SER A 71 16.46 2.95 -5.61
C SER A 71 16.90 2.74 -4.15
N TYR A 72 16.79 3.78 -3.31
CA TYR A 72 17.08 3.66 -1.88
C TYR A 72 16.15 2.69 -1.17
N ILE A 73 14.84 2.79 -1.43
CA ILE A 73 13.83 1.88 -0.86
C ILE A 73 14.08 0.43 -1.33
N ASN A 74 14.44 0.22 -2.59
CA ASN A 74 14.81 -1.12 -3.10
C ASN A 74 15.99 -1.72 -2.34
N GLN A 75 17.00 -0.92 -2.00
CA GLN A 75 18.10 -1.40 -1.16
C GLN A 75 17.61 -1.78 0.24
N VAL A 76 16.75 -0.95 0.87
CA VAL A 76 16.18 -1.29 2.19
C VAL A 76 15.33 -2.55 2.11
N PHE A 77 14.55 -2.75 1.04
CA PHE A 77 13.80 -3.99 0.81
C PHE A 77 14.73 -5.21 0.74
N ALA A 78 15.79 -5.14 -0.06
CA ALA A 78 16.77 -6.22 -0.19
C ALA A 78 17.42 -6.57 1.15
N ASP A 79 17.88 -5.56 1.89
CA ASP A 79 18.53 -5.72 3.18
C ASP A 79 17.58 -6.30 4.23
N SER A 80 16.35 -5.77 4.32
CA SER A 80 15.34 -6.20 5.29
C SER A 80 14.73 -7.57 4.98
N TYR A 81 14.64 -7.93 3.70
CA TYR A 81 14.26 -9.30 3.29
C TYR A 81 15.33 -10.29 3.70
N LYS A 82 16.60 -9.96 3.48
CA LYS A 82 17.75 -10.82 3.78
C LYS A 82 17.98 -11.02 5.28
N ASP A 83 17.79 -9.98 6.10
CA ASP A 83 17.97 -10.04 7.55
C ASP A 83 16.72 -10.54 8.30
N GLY A 84 15.60 -10.74 7.59
CA GLY A 84 14.32 -11.24 8.11
C GLY A 84 13.48 -10.19 8.83
N SER A 85 13.87 -8.91 8.83
CA SER A 85 13.07 -7.84 9.47
C SER A 85 11.79 -7.56 8.69
N MET A 86 11.82 -7.62 7.35
CA MET A 86 10.63 -7.48 6.51
C MET A 86 9.63 -8.61 6.76
N GLU A 87 10.10 -9.87 6.90
CA GLU A 87 9.24 -11.02 7.21
C GLU A 87 8.57 -10.88 8.57
N LYS A 88 9.30 -10.43 9.60
CA LYS A 88 8.72 -10.18 10.94
C LYS A 88 7.63 -9.11 10.93
N ILE A 89 7.82 -8.04 10.17
CA ILE A 89 6.78 -7.03 10.00
C ILE A 89 5.57 -7.66 9.29
N ALA A 90 5.79 -8.42 8.23
CA ALA A 90 4.72 -9.10 7.50
C ALA A 90 3.93 -10.09 8.38
N GLU A 91 4.61 -10.87 9.21
CA GLU A 91 3.98 -11.78 10.18
C GLU A 91 3.09 -11.04 11.18
N THR A 92 3.50 -9.84 11.62
CA THR A 92 2.72 -9.01 12.54
C THR A 92 1.35 -8.66 11.98
N TYR A 93 1.26 -8.49 10.67
CA TYR A 93 0.04 -8.09 9.96
C TYR A 93 -0.59 -9.21 9.13
N GLY A 94 -0.05 -10.44 9.20
CA GLY A 94 -0.60 -11.62 8.51
C GLY A 94 -0.42 -11.62 7.00
N VAL A 95 0.56 -10.89 6.46
CA VAL A 95 0.81 -10.76 5.01
C VAL A 95 2.09 -11.47 4.53
N GLN A 96 2.72 -12.29 5.37
CA GLN A 96 3.99 -12.98 5.06
C GLN A 96 3.93 -13.85 3.79
N GLU A 97 2.79 -14.50 3.54
CA GLU A 97 2.60 -15.34 2.35
C GLU A 97 2.48 -14.53 1.04
N ALA A 98 2.23 -13.23 1.16
CA ALA A 98 2.12 -12.32 0.02
C ALA A 98 3.45 -11.67 -0.35
N LEU A 99 4.50 -11.81 0.47
CA LEU A 99 5.79 -11.19 0.21
C LEU A 99 6.41 -11.67 -1.11
N VAL A 100 6.94 -10.73 -1.88
CA VAL A 100 7.75 -11.00 -3.06
C VAL A 100 9.22 -11.08 -2.66
N GLU A 101 9.91 -12.11 -3.14
CA GLU A 101 11.35 -12.25 -2.94
C GLU A 101 12.11 -11.01 -3.44
N GLN A 102 12.95 -10.43 -2.59
CA GLN A 102 13.76 -9.29 -2.93
C GLN A 102 15.16 -9.71 -3.36
N LYS A 103 15.57 -9.26 -4.55
CA LYS A 103 16.94 -9.45 -5.05
C LYS A 103 17.86 -8.39 -4.45
N ASP A 104 19.16 -8.69 -4.37
CA ASP A 104 20.17 -7.72 -3.97
C ASP A 104 20.04 -6.43 -4.80
N ALA A 105 19.98 -5.30 -4.12
CA ALA A 105 19.89 -3.98 -4.70
C ALA A 105 20.86 -3.02 -3.99
N THR A 106 21.43 -2.09 -4.74
CA THR A 106 22.33 -1.08 -4.24
C THR A 106 21.77 0.29 -4.57
N PHE A 107 21.80 1.19 -3.61
CA PHE A 107 21.36 2.56 -3.82
C PHE A 107 22.22 3.29 -4.84
N GLU A 108 21.57 3.86 -5.84
CA GLU A 108 22.17 4.71 -6.85
C GLU A 108 21.72 6.15 -6.64
N GLN A 109 22.58 6.96 -6.03
CA GLN A 109 22.28 8.35 -5.76
C GLN A 109 22.29 9.17 -7.05
N SER A 110 21.28 10.01 -7.23
CA SER A 110 21.24 10.97 -8.33
C SER A 110 22.35 12.02 -8.17
N PRO A 111 23.12 12.33 -9.23
CA PRO A 111 24.20 13.29 -9.15
C PRO A 111 23.71 14.75 -9.01
N LYS A 112 22.44 15.00 -9.28
CA LYS A 112 21.75 16.29 -9.12
C LYS A 112 20.33 16.04 -8.67
N ASP A 113 19.82 16.94 -7.85
CA ASP A 113 18.42 16.95 -7.39
C ASP A 113 18.01 15.63 -6.71
N SER A 114 18.87 15.06 -5.86
CA SER A 114 18.59 13.86 -5.08
C SER A 114 17.44 14.11 -4.09
N ASP A 115 16.36 13.34 -4.23
CA ASP A 115 15.27 13.36 -3.26
C ASP A 115 15.70 12.79 -1.91
N VAL A 116 16.62 11.83 -1.91
CA VAL A 116 17.21 11.30 -0.67
C VAL A 116 17.94 12.40 0.11
N ASP A 117 18.77 13.21 -0.55
CA ASP A 117 19.44 14.34 0.10
C ASP A 117 18.46 15.41 0.56
N TYR A 118 17.43 15.70 -0.23
CA TYR A 118 16.37 16.63 0.13
C TYR A 118 15.63 16.20 1.41
N ILE A 119 15.26 14.92 1.48
CA ILE A 119 14.57 14.32 2.63
C ILE A 119 15.47 14.35 3.86
N LYS A 120 16.74 13.95 3.73
CA LYS A 120 17.73 14.01 4.82
C LYS A 120 17.96 15.44 5.30
N GLY A 121 18.08 16.38 4.38
CA GLY A 121 18.26 17.82 4.72
C GLY A 121 17.07 18.43 5.45
N ARG A 122 15.86 17.96 5.16
CA ARG A 122 14.62 18.37 5.83
C ARG A 122 14.39 17.60 7.15
N GLY A 123 15.02 16.45 7.33
CA GLY A 123 14.88 15.59 8.51
C GLY A 123 13.56 14.81 8.55
N LYS A 124 12.86 14.68 7.42
CA LYS A 124 11.51 14.12 7.38
C LYS A 124 11.18 13.44 6.06
N LEU A 125 10.63 12.22 6.14
CA LEU A 125 9.99 11.48 5.03
C LEU A 125 8.48 11.65 5.14
N VAL A 126 7.82 12.15 4.11
CA VAL A 126 6.35 12.32 4.08
C VAL A 126 5.73 11.25 3.20
N VAL A 127 4.88 10.43 3.81
CA VAL A 127 4.23 9.26 3.20
C VAL A 127 2.76 9.57 2.95
N GLY A 128 2.32 9.49 1.71
CA GLY A 128 0.92 9.62 1.33
C GLY A 128 0.21 8.27 1.47
N VAL A 129 -0.87 8.25 2.27
CA VAL A 129 -1.64 7.04 2.63
C VAL A 129 -3.14 7.27 2.54
N THR A 130 -3.88 6.17 2.52
CA THR A 130 -5.32 6.11 2.81
C THR A 130 -5.57 5.04 3.86
N ASP A 131 -6.75 5.02 4.47
CA ASP A 131 -7.14 3.92 5.37
C ASP A 131 -7.31 2.63 4.58
N PHE A 132 -6.37 1.70 4.74
CA PHE A 132 -6.26 0.44 4.01
C PHE A 132 -5.65 -0.66 4.88
N GLU A 133 -6.42 -1.24 5.79
CA GLU A 133 -5.98 -2.40 6.59
C GLU A 133 -5.77 -3.63 5.68
N PRO A 134 -4.66 -4.39 5.81
CA PRO A 134 -3.64 -4.35 6.87
C PRO A 134 -2.38 -3.54 6.48
N MET A 135 -2.42 -2.77 5.39
CA MET A 135 -1.25 -2.05 4.87
C MET A 135 -1.01 -0.74 5.63
N ASP A 136 -2.02 0.14 5.71
CA ASP A 136 -1.99 1.40 6.44
C ASP A 136 -3.34 1.65 7.11
N TYR A 137 -3.36 1.75 8.42
CA TYR A 137 -4.57 2.06 9.16
C TYR A 137 -4.23 2.66 10.53
N LYS A 138 -5.22 3.20 11.21
CA LYS A 138 -5.01 3.82 12.53
C LYS A 138 -5.34 2.84 13.65
N ASP A 139 -4.45 2.79 14.63
CA ASP A 139 -4.75 2.11 15.89
C ASP A 139 -5.76 2.93 16.73
N LYS A 140 -6.14 2.39 17.89
CA LYS A 140 -7.07 3.04 18.85
C LYS A 140 -6.57 4.40 19.37
N ASP A 141 -5.28 4.65 19.32
CA ASP A 141 -4.64 5.88 19.77
C ASP A 141 -4.43 6.88 18.62
N GLY A 142 -4.83 6.51 17.39
CA GLY A 142 -4.75 7.32 16.19
C GLY A 142 -3.40 7.28 15.47
N ASN A 143 -2.51 6.36 15.85
CA ASN A 143 -1.22 6.20 15.18
C ASN A 143 -1.38 5.35 13.93
N TRP A 144 -0.67 5.72 12.87
CA TRP A 144 -0.59 4.89 11.68
C TRP A 144 0.24 3.63 11.94
N ILE A 145 -0.36 2.47 11.67
CA ILE A 145 0.20 1.12 11.76
C ILE A 145 -0.15 0.35 10.47
N GLY A 146 0.39 -0.83 10.33
CA GLY A 146 0.20 -1.69 9.17
C GLY A 146 1.53 -2.06 8.54
N PHE A 147 1.49 -2.99 7.60
CA PHE A 147 2.72 -3.46 6.95
C PHE A 147 3.46 -2.33 6.24
N ASP A 148 2.76 -1.55 5.42
CA ASP A 148 3.35 -0.43 4.67
C ASP A 148 3.82 0.68 5.60
N ALA A 149 3.01 1.03 6.61
CA ALA A 149 3.37 2.04 7.60
C ALA A 149 4.67 1.66 8.36
N ASP A 150 4.81 0.41 8.78
CA ASP A 150 5.99 -0.02 9.53
C ASP A 150 7.21 -0.19 8.63
N MET A 151 7.04 -0.61 7.37
CA MET A 151 8.12 -0.58 6.39
C MET A 151 8.57 0.85 6.06
N ALA A 152 7.66 1.81 5.97
CA ALA A 152 8.00 3.22 5.79
C ALA A 152 8.77 3.79 7.00
N LYS A 153 8.40 3.41 8.23
CA LYS A 153 9.15 3.74 9.45
C LYS A 153 10.56 3.16 9.43
N LEU A 154 10.71 1.91 8.97
CA LEU A 154 12.03 1.28 8.81
C LEU A 154 12.90 2.06 7.80
N VAL A 155 12.32 2.50 6.68
CA VAL A 155 13.03 3.35 5.70
C VAL A 155 13.43 4.69 6.32
N GLY A 156 12.54 5.34 7.09
CA GLY A 156 12.84 6.57 7.82
C GLY A 156 13.98 6.39 8.81
N GLU A 157 14.00 5.29 9.57
CA GLU A 157 15.09 4.94 10.49
C GLU A 157 16.43 4.79 9.74
N LYS A 158 16.45 4.07 8.63
CA LYS A 158 17.65 3.90 7.79
C LYS A 158 18.14 5.22 7.16
N LEU A 159 17.22 6.13 6.82
CA LEU A 159 17.53 7.48 6.35
C LEU A 159 18.00 8.40 7.48
N GLY A 160 17.68 8.09 8.75
CA GLY A 160 17.93 8.94 9.91
C GLY A 160 16.98 10.13 10.00
N VAL A 161 15.73 9.97 9.59
CA VAL A 161 14.68 11.01 9.54
C VAL A 161 13.41 10.56 10.23
N GLU A 162 12.57 11.53 10.62
CA GLU A 162 11.20 11.26 11.08
C GLU A 162 10.30 10.87 9.90
N VAL A 163 9.23 10.11 10.18
CA VAL A 163 8.23 9.74 9.19
C VAL A 163 6.89 10.40 9.53
N ASP A 164 6.38 11.18 8.59
CA ASP A 164 5.04 11.77 8.66
C ASP A 164 4.11 11.06 7.68
N PHE A 165 2.94 10.66 8.15
CA PHE A 165 1.87 10.12 7.33
C PHE A 165 0.83 11.19 7.03
N VAL A 166 0.52 11.36 5.75
CA VAL A 166 -0.47 12.32 5.25
C VAL A 166 -1.57 11.54 4.53
N GLU A 167 -2.77 11.65 5.03
CA GLU A 167 -3.94 11.09 4.36
C GLU A 167 -4.26 11.91 3.11
N ILE A 168 -4.29 11.24 1.95
CA ILE A 168 -4.47 11.88 0.64
C ILE A 168 -5.75 11.39 -0.04
N ASP A 169 -6.26 12.19 -0.97
CA ASP A 169 -7.19 11.71 -1.98
C ASP A 169 -6.40 10.87 -3.00
N TRP A 170 -6.78 9.59 -3.14
CA TRP A 170 -6.05 8.63 -3.97
C TRP A 170 -5.91 9.06 -5.43
N ASP A 171 -6.92 9.74 -5.97
CA ASP A 171 -6.91 10.22 -7.36
C ASP A 171 -5.88 11.36 -7.56
N ASN A 172 -5.51 12.05 -6.49
CA ASN A 172 -4.56 13.16 -6.50
C ASN A 172 -3.11 12.75 -6.21
N LYS A 173 -2.81 11.48 -5.98
CA LYS A 173 -1.48 10.99 -5.55
C LYS A 173 -0.30 11.47 -6.40
N VAL A 174 -0.45 11.51 -7.73
CA VAL A 174 0.61 12.01 -8.64
C VAL A 174 0.83 13.51 -8.47
N MET A 175 -0.25 14.27 -8.29
CA MET A 175 -0.19 15.71 -8.05
C MET A 175 0.51 16.01 -6.71
N GLU A 176 0.17 15.27 -5.66
CA GLU A 176 0.78 15.41 -4.33
C GLU A 176 2.29 15.14 -4.34
N LEU A 177 2.73 14.10 -5.08
CA LEU A 177 4.15 13.83 -5.32
C LEU A 177 4.84 14.97 -6.05
N ASN A 178 4.28 15.44 -7.16
CA ASN A 178 4.89 16.46 -8.00
C ASN A 178 4.95 17.83 -7.30
N SER A 179 3.99 18.11 -6.43
CA SER A 179 3.95 19.34 -5.61
C SER A 179 4.88 19.27 -4.40
N LYS A 180 5.54 18.12 -4.14
CA LYS A 180 6.35 17.86 -2.95
C LYS A 180 5.57 17.97 -1.63
N ASN A 181 4.25 17.79 -1.67
CA ASN A 181 3.43 17.65 -0.47
C ASN A 181 3.69 16.31 0.23
N ILE A 182 3.98 15.28 -0.56
CA ILE A 182 4.45 13.97 -0.12
C ILE A 182 5.72 13.57 -0.88
N ASP A 183 6.51 12.66 -0.32
CA ASP A 183 7.72 12.13 -0.93
C ASP A 183 7.47 10.80 -1.60
N VAL A 184 6.59 9.99 -1.02
CA VAL A 184 6.18 8.69 -1.53
C VAL A 184 4.67 8.50 -1.42
N VAL A 185 4.11 7.70 -2.31
CA VAL A 185 2.82 7.04 -2.17
C VAL A 185 3.11 5.60 -1.76
N TRP A 186 2.72 5.24 -0.55
CA TRP A 186 2.95 3.90 -0.02
C TRP A 186 1.69 3.41 0.66
N ASN A 187 0.88 2.62 -0.02
CA ASN A 187 -0.48 2.26 0.42
C ASN A 187 -1.05 1.08 -0.40
N GLY A 188 -0.32 -0.03 -0.46
CA GLY A 188 -0.73 -1.16 -1.27
C GLY A 188 -0.99 -0.76 -2.73
N MET A 189 -0.11 0.04 -3.32
CA MET A 189 -0.33 0.58 -4.65
C MET A 189 0.02 -0.44 -5.74
N THR A 190 -0.97 -0.80 -6.54
CA THR A 190 -0.79 -1.71 -7.68
C THR A 190 0.10 -1.09 -8.76
N LEU A 191 1.13 -1.83 -9.18
CA LEU A 191 2.07 -1.44 -10.23
C LEU A 191 1.45 -1.61 -11.64
N THR A 192 0.51 -0.74 -11.97
CA THR A 192 -0.08 -0.67 -13.31
C THR A 192 0.84 0.06 -14.28
N SER A 193 0.61 -0.12 -15.60
CA SER A 193 1.35 0.63 -16.62
C SER A 193 1.14 2.14 -16.50
N GLU A 194 -0.02 2.59 -16.05
CA GLU A 194 -0.30 4.00 -15.79
C GLU A 194 0.55 4.54 -14.64
N VAL A 195 0.57 3.82 -13.52
CA VAL A 195 1.36 4.18 -12.32
C VAL A 195 2.85 4.22 -12.63
N THR A 196 3.40 3.19 -13.25
CA THR A 196 4.83 3.10 -13.58
C THR A 196 5.27 4.11 -14.64
N SER A 197 4.35 4.59 -15.47
CA SER A 197 4.63 5.70 -16.41
C SER A 197 4.66 7.06 -15.70
N ALA A 198 3.81 7.28 -14.70
CA ALA A 198 3.67 8.55 -14.00
C ALA A 198 4.67 8.75 -12.84
N MET A 199 5.15 7.67 -12.23
CA MET A 199 6.01 7.67 -11.05
C MET A 199 7.28 6.87 -11.29
N GLU A 200 8.30 7.11 -10.46
CA GLU A 200 9.41 6.19 -10.26
C GLU A 200 8.99 5.19 -9.18
N CYS A 201 8.84 3.92 -9.57
CA CYS A 201 8.33 2.89 -8.68
C CYS A 201 9.45 1.97 -8.19
N THR A 202 9.29 1.45 -6.98
CA THR A 202 10.13 0.37 -6.45
C THR A 202 9.88 -0.95 -7.18
N ASN A 203 10.70 -1.94 -6.88
CA ASN A 203 10.35 -3.34 -7.10
C ASN A 203 9.04 -3.68 -6.38
N ALA A 204 8.33 -4.67 -6.88
CA ALA A 204 7.19 -5.24 -6.17
C ALA A 204 7.62 -5.83 -4.81
N TYR A 205 6.83 -5.62 -3.76
CA TYR A 205 7.12 -6.15 -2.43
C TYR A 205 6.05 -7.12 -1.93
N CYS A 206 4.81 -7.01 -2.42
CA CYS A 206 3.71 -7.93 -2.12
C CYS A 206 2.93 -8.29 -3.38
N ASN A 207 2.45 -9.53 -3.43
CA ASN A 207 1.42 -9.97 -4.35
C ASN A 207 0.04 -9.65 -3.79
N ASN A 208 -0.91 -9.35 -4.67
CA ASN A 208 -2.31 -9.13 -4.36
C ASN A 208 -3.21 -9.67 -5.46
N ALA A 209 -4.52 -9.66 -5.23
CA ALA A 209 -5.55 -9.93 -6.21
C ALA A 209 -6.77 -9.04 -5.94
N GLN A 210 -7.57 -8.74 -6.94
CA GLN A 210 -8.91 -8.21 -6.73
C GLN A 210 -9.86 -9.38 -6.52
N VAL A 211 -10.68 -9.32 -5.47
CA VAL A 211 -11.63 -10.36 -5.13
C VAL A 211 -13.06 -9.83 -5.06
N VAL A 212 -14.01 -10.72 -5.31
CA VAL A 212 -15.44 -10.42 -5.11
C VAL A 212 -15.83 -10.82 -3.70
N VAL A 213 -16.35 -9.88 -2.93
CA VAL A 213 -16.88 -10.09 -1.59
C VAL A 213 -18.40 -10.07 -1.65
N VAL A 214 -19.02 -11.00 -0.95
CA VAL A 214 -20.48 -11.15 -0.86
C VAL A 214 -20.90 -11.53 0.55
N PRO A 215 -22.14 -11.24 0.99
CA PRO A 215 -22.68 -11.77 2.23
C PRO A 215 -22.69 -13.30 2.24
N GLU A 216 -22.45 -13.91 3.41
CA GLU A 216 -22.61 -15.36 3.58
C GLU A 216 -24.01 -15.82 3.21
N GLY A 217 -24.11 -16.93 2.46
CA GLY A 217 -25.40 -17.49 2.02
C GLY A 217 -25.83 -17.03 0.62
N LYS A 218 -25.03 -16.21 -0.05
CA LYS A 218 -25.25 -15.88 -1.47
C LYS A 218 -24.20 -16.52 -2.36
#